data_983eda11f767cdffb6f2935c1e357c3b
#
_entry.id   983eda11f767cdffb6f2935c1e357c3b
#
_cell.length_a   1.000
_cell.length_b   1.000
_cell.length_c   1.000
_cell.angle_alpha   90.00
_cell.angle_beta   90.00
_cell.angle_gamma   90.00
#
_symmetry.space_group_name_H-M   'P 1'
#
loop_
_entity.id
_entity.type
_entity.pdbx_description
1 polymer ?
#
loop_
_entity_poly.entity_id
_entity_poly.type
_entity_poly.pdbx_seq_one_letter_code
_entity_poly.pdbx_strand_id
1 'polypeptide(L)'
;MSNPLDSVTRTVNSLLTALKMPDASSEANDVLGQMRFPQFSRVLPYRDYDAETGLFMNEKTMGFMLEAQPINGANETIVSSLENLMRTKLPREVPVAVHLVSSHLVGQDIEYGLRELSWTGEKADTFNAITRAYYLRAAEEGFPLPDHLNLPLTLRNYRVYISCCVPRKRGSKASVMEMENQVKIIRASLQGAQIATRSVDADAFIRIAGEMINHNPDALYPTERELDPLKDLNYQCVDDTFDLKVKADYMTLGLRGNGRNSTARIMNFQLTKNPELAFLWNMADNYSNLLNPELSVSCPFILTLVLSVEDQVKAQNEANLKFMDLEKKSKTSYAKFFPGVAQEAKEWGDLRQRLSSGQSSLVSYFLNVTLFCRDDQETALKVEQDVLNSFRKNGFELISPRFNHMRNFLVNLPFMAGGGLFKQLRESGVLQRAESFNVANLMPVVADSPLATSGLLAPTYRNQLAFIDLFSRGMGNTNFNMAVCGTSGAGKTGLIQPLIRSVIDSGGFAVVFDMGDGYKSLCENMGGVYLDGETLKFNPFANVTDDTIDEMAERLRDQLSVMASPNGNLDEVHEGLLLKAVKAT
;
A
#
# COMPACT_ATOMS: atom_id res chain seq x y z
N MET A 1 4.87 -54.21 2.00
CA MET A 1 3.98 -53.07 1.70
C MET A 1 4.26 -52.01 2.75
N SER A 2 4.96 -50.97 2.38
CA SER A 2 5.28 -49.86 3.31
C SER A 2 4.00 -49.12 3.64
N ASN A 3 3.77 -48.90 4.92
CA ASN A 3 2.59 -48.22 5.45
C ASN A 3 2.54 -46.79 4.87
N PRO A 4 1.44 -46.32 4.27
CA PRO A 4 1.34 -44.95 3.70
C PRO A 4 1.64 -43.84 4.74
N LEU A 5 1.48 -44.13 6.03
CA LEU A 5 1.88 -43.24 7.12
C LEU A 5 3.40 -43.00 7.21
N ASP A 6 4.24 -44.02 6.85
CA ASP A 6 5.70 -43.88 6.87
C ASP A 6 6.21 -42.95 5.74
N SER A 7 5.51 -42.87 4.62
CA SER A 7 5.87 -41.98 3.53
C SER A 7 5.52 -40.53 3.88
N VAL A 8 4.39 -40.28 4.53
CA VAL A 8 3.97 -38.94 5.01
C VAL A 8 4.90 -38.46 6.09
N THR A 9 5.27 -39.33 7.05
CA THR A 9 6.21 -38.98 8.13
C THR A 9 7.61 -38.65 7.58
N ARG A 10 8.09 -39.40 6.57
CA ARG A 10 9.37 -39.09 5.90
C ARG A 10 9.31 -37.78 5.13
N THR A 11 8.21 -37.48 4.46
CA THR A 11 8.03 -36.21 3.72
C THR A 11 7.95 -35.03 4.69
N VAL A 12 7.24 -35.16 5.81
CA VAL A 12 7.16 -34.13 6.86
C VAL A 12 8.53 -33.93 7.53
N ASN A 13 9.24 -35.01 7.85
CA ASN A 13 10.58 -34.91 8.41
C ASN A 13 11.61 -34.33 7.43
N SER A 14 11.52 -34.64 6.13
CA SER A 14 12.37 -34.03 5.11
C SER A 14 12.06 -32.54 4.95
N LEU A 15 10.81 -32.13 5.09
CA LEU A 15 10.39 -30.72 5.06
C LEU A 15 10.87 -29.98 6.32
N LEU A 16 10.75 -30.60 7.49
CA LEU A 16 11.27 -30.06 8.77
C LEU A 16 12.80 -29.96 8.75
N THR A 17 13.49 -30.95 8.17
CA THR A 17 14.95 -30.94 7.99
C THR A 17 15.39 -29.88 6.97
N ALA A 18 14.64 -29.73 5.87
CA ALA A 18 14.88 -28.69 4.85
C ALA A 18 14.70 -27.27 5.44
N LEU A 19 13.77 -27.12 6.38
CA LEU A 19 13.55 -25.86 7.10
C LEU A 19 14.52 -25.67 8.29
N LYS A 20 15.47 -26.62 8.54
CA LYS A 20 16.37 -26.62 9.71
C LYS A 20 15.63 -26.42 11.04
N MET A 21 14.42 -26.94 11.13
CA MET A 21 13.71 -26.98 12.41
C MET A 21 14.36 -28.05 13.31
N PRO A 22 14.35 -27.85 14.64
CA PRO A 22 14.84 -28.87 15.55
C PRO A 22 14.09 -30.19 15.31
N ASP A 23 14.82 -31.31 15.29
CA ASP A 23 14.21 -32.62 15.16
C ASP A 23 13.08 -32.74 16.18
N ALA A 24 11.91 -33.10 15.71
CA ALA A 24 10.79 -33.35 16.60
C ALA A 24 11.19 -34.49 17.51
N SER A 25 11.16 -34.25 18.82
CA SER A 25 11.37 -35.31 19.81
C SER A 25 10.32 -36.42 19.59
N SER A 26 10.60 -37.62 20.07
CA SER A 26 9.66 -38.73 19.96
C SER A 26 8.27 -38.40 20.52
N GLU A 27 8.21 -37.56 21.56
CA GLU A 27 6.97 -37.05 22.15
C GLU A 27 6.22 -36.10 21.20
N ALA A 28 6.94 -35.25 20.46
CA ALA A 28 6.33 -34.41 19.45
C ALA A 28 5.79 -35.21 18.26
N ASN A 29 6.41 -36.32 17.88
CA ASN A 29 5.89 -37.26 16.87
C ASN A 29 4.63 -37.96 17.34
N ASP A 30 4.49 -38.31 18.61
CA ASP A 30 3.26 -38.87 19.19
C ASP A 30 2.14 -37.81 19.23
N VAL A 31 2.44 -36.58 19.58
CA VAL A 31 1.48 -35.45 19.55
C VAL A 31 1.06 -35.12 18.10
N LEU A 32 2.00 -35.11 17.15
CA LEU A 32 1.69 -34.92 15.73
C LEU A 32 0.86 -36.07 15.15
N GLY A 33 1.09 -37.33 15.60
CA GLY A 33 0.27 -38.49 15.25
C GLY A 33 -1.15 -38.39 15.77
N GLN A 34 -1.35 -37.83 16.98
CA GLN A 34 -2.65 -37.58 17.58
C GLN A 34 -3.38 -36.36 16.98
N MET A 35 -2.67 -35.32 16.57
CA MET A 35 -3.24 -34.08 16.01
C MET A 35 -3.52 -34.12 14.51
N ARG A 36 -3.17 -35.17 13.82
CA ARG A 36 -3.32 -35.37 12.35
C ARG A 36 -2.64 -34.33 11.46
N PHE A 37 -2.33 -33.08 11.94
CA PHE A 37 -1.72 -32.00 11.15
C PHE A 37 -0.79 -31.12 12.01
N PRO A 38 0.41 -30.73 11.52
CA PRO A 38 1.26 -29.76 12.20
C PRO A 38 0.56 -28.41 12.23
N GLN A 39 0.59 -27.72 13.37
CA GLN A 39 0.08 -26.36 13.49
C GLN A 39 0.97 -25.40 12.73
N PHE A 40 0.38 -24.58 11.84
CA PHE A 40 1.12 -23.58 11.06
C PHE A 40 1.82 -22.54 11.96
N SER A 41 1.22 -22.19 13.09
CA SER A 41 1.81 -21.28 14.07
C SER A 41 3.22 -21.67 14.52
N ARG A 42 3.54 -22.95 14.58
CA ARG A 42 4.89 -23.44 14.97
C ARG A 42 5.97 -23.15 13.94
N VAL A 43 5.61 -22.88 12.69
CA VAL A 43 6.56 -22.49 11.64
C VAL A 43 6.99 -21.03 11.79
N LEU A 44 6.16 -20.22 12.47
CA LEU A 44 6.37 -18.79 12.64
C LEU A 44 7.35 -18.52 13.79
N PRO A 45 8.35 -17.65 13.57
CA PRO A 45 9.40 -17.39 14.56
C PRO A 45 8.98 -16.45 15.70
N TYR A 46 7.79 -15.85 15.63
CA TYR A 46 7.34 -14.78 16.52
C TYR A 46 7.14 -15.28 17.94
N ARG A 47 7.76 -14.60 18.93
CA ARG A 47 7.60 -14.96 20.33
C ARG A 47 7.05 -13.81 21.14
N ASP A 48 7.80 -12.73 21.26
CA ASP A 48 7.51 -11.65 22.19
C ASP A 48 7.84 -10.28 21.57
N TYR A 49 7.36 -9.23 22.20
CA TYR A 49 7.65 -7.84 21.84
C TYR A 49 8.10 -7.08 23.08
N ASP A 50 9.24 -6.46 23.00
CA ASP A 50 9.78 -5.60 24.04
C ASP A 50 9.32 -4.16 23.81
N ALA A 51 8.37 -3.69 24.62
CA ALA A 51 7.79 -2.36 24.51
C ALA A 51 8.78 -1.22 24.86
N GLU A 52 9.83 -1.50 25.64
CA GLU A 52 10.84 -0.48 25.99
C GLU A 52 11.75 -0.17 24.80
N THR A 53 12.16 -1.21 24.07
CA THR A 53 13.06 -1.06 22.91
C THR A 53 12.32 -0.95 21.58
N GLY A 54 11.04 -1.35 21.53
CA GLY A 54 10.24 -1.41 20.30
C GLY A 54 10.67 -2.56 19.37
N LEU A 55 11.30 -3.61 19.91
CA LEU A 55 11.85 -4.72 19.13
C LEU A 55 11.06 -6.01 19.35
N PHE A 56 10.91 -6.77 18.27
CA PHE A 56 10.36 -8.12 18.30
C PHE A 56 11.44 -9.13 18.66
N MET A 57 11.14 -9.96 19.63
CA MET A 57 11.98 -11.07 20.09
C MET A 57 11.48 -12.36 19.46
N ASN A 58 12.10 -12.77 18.37
CA ASN A 58 11.80 -14.02 17.70
C ASN A 58 12.58 -15.20 18.34
N GLU A 59 12.31 -16.42 17.92
CA GLU A 59 12.94 -17.63 18.43
C GLU A 59 14.48 -17.56 18.43
N LYS A 60 15.08 -17.14 17.31
CA LYS A 60 16.54 -17.05 17.11
C LYS A 60 17.03 -15.67 16.70
N THR A 61 16.11 -14.76 16.43
CA THR A 61 16.42 -13.42 15.92
C THR A 61 15.76 -12.36 16.79
N MET A 62 16.19 -11.12 16.64
CA MET A 62 15.48 -9.93 17.09
C MET A 62 15.38 -8.95 15.93
N GLY A 63 14.31 -8.16 15.88
CA GLY A 63 14.10 -7.26 14.76
C GLY A 63 13.02 -6.23 15.01
N PHE A 64 12.73 -5.46 13.97
CA PHE A 64 11.70 -4.43 14.00
C PHE A 64 10.81 -4.53 12.76
N MET A 65 9.61 -4.00 12.89
CA MET A 65 8.70 -3.80 11.78
C MET A 65 8.22 -2.35 11.75
N LEU A 66 8.24 -1.77 10.55
CA LEU A 66 7.73 -0.43 10.28
C LEU A 66 6.54 -0.53 9.33
N GLU A 67 5.52 0.25 9.58
CA GLU A 67 4.52 0.57 8.58
C GLU A 67 4.94 1.86 7.89
N ALA A 68 4.95 1.85 6.58
CA ALA A 68 5.33 2.98 5.74
C ALA A 68 4.14 3.46 4.93
N GLN A 69 3.99 4.76 4.80
CA GLN A 69 2.97 5.32 3.93
C GLN A 69 3.43 5.15 2.47
N PRO A 70 2.60 4.54 1.60
CA PRO A 70 2.89 4.48 0.17
C PRO A 70 3.03 5.88 -0.41
N ILE A 71 3.89 6.02 -1.41
CA ILE A 71 4.06 7.25 -2.18
C ILE A 71 3.30 7.16 -3.50
N ASN A 72 2.62 8.22 -3.89
CA ASN A 72 1.79 8.25 -5.11
C ASN A 72 2.63 8.30 -6.41
N GLY A 73 3.92 8.58 -6.28
CA GLY A 73 4.87 8.65 -7.39
C GLY A 73 6.28 8.81 -6.86
N ALA A 74 7.26 8.76 -7.74
CA ALA A 74 8.67 8.90 -7.38
C ALA A 74 9.42 9.78 -8.38
N ASN A 75 10.45 10.46 -7.90
CA ASN A 75 11.41 11.22 -8.69
C ASN A 75 12.84 10.71 -8.44
N GLU A 76 13.81 11.23 -9.16
CA GLU A 76 15.21 10.83 -9.02
C GLU A 76 15.77 11.07 -7.60
N THR A 77 15.30 12.10 -6.89
CA THR A 77 15.73 12.39 -5.53
C THR A 77 15.30 11.29 -4.57
N ILE A 78 14.07 10.79 -4.71
CA ILE A 78 13.55 9.67 -3.91
C ILE A 78 14.37 8.40 -4.20
N VAL A 79 14.59 8.07 -5.48
CA VAL A 79 15.37 6.90 -5.87
C VAL A 79 16.81 6.99 -5.33
N SER A 80 17.45 8.16 -5.45
CA SER A 80 18.81 8.40 -4.93
C SER A 80 18.87 8.27 -3.40
N SER A 81 17.82 8.70 -2.68
CA SER A 81 17.71 8.54 -1.23
C SER A 81 17.57 7.08 -0.83
N LEU A 82 16.76 6.29 -1.55
CA LEU A 82 16.60 4.85 -1.33
C LEU A 82 17.87 4.08 -1.69
N GLU A 83 18.54 4.46 -2.78
CA GLU A 83 19.85 3.91 -3.11
C GLU A 83 20.88 4.18 -2.02
N ASN A 84 20.96 5.43 -1.54
CA ASN A 84 21.88 5.79 -0.46
C ASN A 84 21.57 5.02 0.84
N LEU A 85 20.30 4.78 1.16
CA LEU A 85 19.91 3.89 2.26
C LEU A 85 20.54 2.50 2.10
N MET A 86 20.38 1.86 0.93
CA MET A 86 20.95 0.54 0.65
C MET A 86 22.47 0.57 0.69
N ARG A 87 23.08 1.53 0.02
CA ARG A 87 24.53 1.62 -0.16
C ARG A 87 25.29 1.89 1.13
N THR A 88 24.75 2.75 2.02
CA THR A 88 25.51 3.29 3.15
C THR A 88 24.93 2.99 4.53
N LYS A 89 23.62 2.66 4.63
CA LYS A 89 22.92 2.61 5.91
C LYS A 89 22.43 1.21 6.29
N LEU A 90 22.06 0.38 5.31
CA LEU A 90 21.65 -0.98 5.61
C LEU A 90 22.84 -1.85 6.04
N PRO A 91 22.65 -2.72 7.04
CA PRO A 91 23.68 -3.66 7.45
C PRO A 91 23.97 -4.67 6.33
N ARG A 92 25.24 -5.02 6.16
CA ARG A 92 25.67 -5.98 5.14
C ARG A 92 25.25 -7.40 5.51
N GLU A 93 24.88 -8.17 4.49
CA GLU A 93 24.46 -9.58 4.60
C GLU A 93 23.22 -9.80 5.51
N VAL A 94 22.50 -8.74 5.86
CA VAL A 94 21.24 -8.82 6.63
C VAL A 94 20.06 -8.61 5.69
N PRO A 95 19.12 -9.56 5.62
CA PRO A 95 17.93 -9.40 4.79
C PRO A 95 16.96 -8.35 5.35
N VAL A 96 16.49 -7.48 4.47
CA VAL A 96 15.40 -6.53 4.72
C VAL A 96 14.27 -6.91 3.77
N ALA A 97 13.05 -7.02 4.28
CA ALA A 97 11.87 -7.30 3.48
C ALA A 97 10.96 -6.07 3.42
N VAL A 98 10.52 -5.74 2.21
CA VAL A 98 9.53 -4.70 1.94
C VAL A 98 8.31 -5.36 1.34
N HIS A 99 7.16 -5.21 1.99
CA HIS A 99 5.91 -5.83 1.62
C HIS A 99 4.90 -4.76 1.24
N LEU A 100 4.39 -4.79 0.02
CA LEU A 100 3.19 -4.06 -0.37
C LEU A 100 2.00 -5.02 -0.28
N VAL A 101 1.07 -4.71 0.59
CA VAL A 101 -0.15 -5.47 0.80
C VAL A 101 -1.31 -4.72 0.15
N SER A 102 -1.99 -5.36 -0.79
CA SER A 102 -3.25 -4.89 -1.36
C SER A 102 -4.39 -5.69 -0.72
N SER A 103 -5.01 -5.10 0.29
CA SER A 103 -6.08 -5.73 1.07
C SER A 103 -7.46 -5.38 0.52
N HIS A 104 -8.41 -6.31 0.62
CA HIS A 104 -9.83 -6.10 0.33
C HIS A 104 -10.64 -5.76 1.59
N LEU A 105 -10.01 -5.72 2.76
CA LEU A 105 -10.64 -5.44 4.04
C LEU A 105 -10.82 -3.92 4.21
N VAL A 106 -11.82 -3.36 3.53
CA VAL A 106 -12.09 -1.92 3.48
C VAL A 106 -13.31 -1.49 4.31
N GLY A 107 -14.01 -2.44 4.93
CA GLY A 107 -15.24 -2.16 5.66
C GLY A 107 -15.06 -1.15 6.79
N GLN A 108 -14.00 -1.26 7.58
CA GLN A 108 -13.72 -0.29 8.64
C GLN A 108 -13.46 1.13 8.11
N ASP A 109 -12.78 1.26 6.96
CA ASP A 109 -12.52 2.58 6.37
C ASP A 109 -13.81 3.20 5.84
N ILE A 110 -14.74 2.38 5.30
CA ILE A 110 -16.08 2.82 4.90
C ILE A 110 -16.86 3.32 6.10
N GLU A 111 -16.95 2.53 7.18
CA GLU A 111 -17.67 2.93 8.39
C GLU A 111 -17.06 4.17 9.05
N TYR A 112 -15.74 4.26 9.08
CA TYR A 112 -15.06 5.44 9.59
C TYR A 112 -15.37 6.69 8.76
N GLY A 113 -15.44 6.57 7.44
CA GLY A 113 -15.78 7.67 6.53
C GLY A 113 -17.24 8.12 6.61
N LEU A 114 -18.12 7.24 7.10
CA LEU A 114 -19.56 7.49 7.25
C LEU A 114 -20.00 7.71 8.70
N ARG A 115 -19.04 7.89 9.63
CA ARG A 115 -19.36 8.20 11.02
C ARG A 115 -20.14 9.51 11.13
N GLU A 116 -21.08 9.57 12.03
CA GLU A 116 -21.81 10.79 12.33
C GLU A 116 -20.88 11.87 12.90
N LEU A 117 -21.04 13.08 12.39
CA LEU A 117 -20.34 14.27 12.86
C LEU A 117 -21.36 15.33 13.30
N SER A 118 -21.49 16.44 12.58
CA SER A 118 -22.40 17.54 12.92
C SER A 118 -23.77 17.41 12.28
N TRP A 119 -23.86 16.81 11.11
CA TRP A 119 -25.13 16.60 10.41
C TRP A 119 -25.73 15.25 10.80
N THR A 120 -26.81 15.30 11.60
CA THR A 120 -27.48 14.13 12.19
C THR A 120 -28.96 14.13 11.87
N GLY A 121 -29.62 12.99 12.09
CA GLY A 121 -31.06 12.78 11.93
C GLY A 121 -31.43 11.97 10.69
N GLU A 122 -32.73 11.70 10.50
CA GLU A 122 -33.29 10.76 9.53
C GLU A 122 -32.74 10.94 8.09
N LYS A 123 -32.54 12.18 7.64
CA LYS A 123 -31.98 12.45 6.32
C LYS A 123 -30.51 12.09 6.24
N ALA A 124 -29.72 12.40 7.28
CA ALA A 124 -28.32 12.02 7.36
C ALA A 124 -28.15 10.50 7.35
N ASP A 125 -28.97 9.79 8.15
CA ASP A 125 -28.99 8.33 8.20
C ASP A 125 -29.31 7.72 6.84
N THR A 126 -30.31 8.27 6.14
CA THR A 126 -30.69 7.80 4.80
C THR A 126 -29.55 7.97 3.80
N PHE A 127 -28.90 9.14 3.78
CA PHE A 127 -27.76 9.39 2.88
C PHE A 127 -26.56 8.52 3.23
N ASN A 128 -26.28 8.31 4.52
CA ASN A 128 -25.22 7.42 4.97
C ASN A 128 -25.49 5.96 4.60
N ALA A 129 -26.74 5.50 4.74
CA ALA A 129 -27.15 4.15 4.34
C ALA A 129 -26.98 3.91 2.83
N ILE A 130 -27.38 4.87 1.98
CA ILE A 130 -27.20 4.79 0.53
C ILE A 130 -25.71 4.77 0.17
N THR A 131 -24.92 5.65 0.77
CA THR A 131 -23.48 5.73 0.51
C THR A 131 -22.77 4.45 0.99
N ARG A 132 -23.14 3.92 2.16
CA ARG A 132 -22.63 2.66 2.68
C ARG A 132 -22.92 1.50 1.72
N ALA A 133 -24.17 1.37 1.28
CA ALA A 133 -24.56 0.32 0.34
C ALA A 133 -23.79 0.41 -0.97
N TYR A 134 -23.55 1.62 -1.49
CA TYR A 134 -22.78 1.85 -2.70
C TYR A 134 -21.32 1.41 -2.55
N TYR A 135 -20.64 1.80 -1.46
CA TYR A 135 -19.26 1.42 -1.23
C TYR A 135 -19.07 -0.06 -0.86
N LEU A 136 -19.98 -0.65 -0.07
CA LEU A 136 -19.94 -2.09 0.23
C LEU A 136 -20.11 -2.91 -1.06
N ARG A 137 -21.02 -2.52 -1.95
CA ARG A 137 -21.16 -3.16 -3.25
C ARG A 137 -19.90 -3.00 -4.10
N ALA A 138 -19.29 -1.82 -4.11
CA ALA A 138 -18.03 -1.59 -4.83
C ALA A 138 -16.86 -2.39 -4.23
N ALA A 139 -16.89 -2.71 -2.94
CA ALA A 139 -15.90 -3.56 -2.29
C ALA A 139 -16.03 -5.04 -2.71
N GLU A 140 -17.25 -5.51 -2.96
CA GLU A 140 -17.54 -6.90 -3.35
C GLU A 140 -17.47 -7.12 -4.86
N GLU A 141 -18.13 -6.26 -5.64
CA GLU A 141 -18.36 -6.43 -7.08
C GLU A 141 -17.54 -5.45 -7.95
N GLY A 142 -16.95 -4.41 -7.35
CA GLY A 142 -16.33 -3.28 -8.05
C GLY A 142 -17.31 -2.19 -8.43
N PHE A 143 -16.78 -1.07 -8.93
CA PHE A 143 -17.60 -0.01 -9.51
C PHE A 143 -18.11 -0.44 -10.89
N PRO A 144 -19.29 0.05 -11.33
CA PRO A 144 -19.79 -0.23 -12.66
C PRO A 144 -18.78 0.28 -13.69
N LEU A 145 -18.28 -0.64 -14.50
CA LEU A 145 -17.35 -0.37 -15.57
C LEU A 145 -18.09 -0.22 -16.92
N PRO A 146 -17.51 0.48 -17.90
CA PRO A 146 -17.98 0.45 -19.27
C PRO A 146 -18.03 -1.00 -19.81
N ASP A 147 -18.99 -1.29 -20.72
CA ASP A 147 -19.26 -2.65 -21.23
C ASP A 147 -18.03 -3.37 -21.84
N HIS A 148 -17.00 -2.62 -22.22
CA HIS A 148 -15.77 -3.17 -22.79
C HIS A 148 -14.73 -3.60 -21.75
N LEU A 149 -14.93 -3.30 -20.45
CA LEU A 149 -14.06 -3.71 -19.36
C LEU A 149 -14.66 -4.91 -18.62
N ASN A 150 -13.99 -6.05 -18.71
CA ASN A 150 -14.48 -7.32 -18.16
C ASN A 150 -14.09 -7.60 -16.70
N LEU A 151 -13.38 -6.68 -16.03
CA LEU A 151 -12.85 -6.91 -14.69
C LEU A 151 -13.47 -5.95 -13.68
N PRO A 152 -14.23 -6.43 -12.69
CA PRO A 152 -14.62 -5.60 -11.57
C PRO A 152 -13.36 -5.26 -10.75
N LEU A 153 -12.93 -4.01 -10.81
CA LEU A 153 -11.89 -3.51 -9.91
C LEU A 153 -12.55 -3.19 -8.58
N THR A 154 -12.40 -4.09 -7.62
CA THR A 154 -12.95 -3.92 -6.28
C THR A 154 -12.09 -2.93 -5.47
N LEU A 155 -12.69 -2.34 -4.44
CA LEU A 155 -11.97 -1.46 -3.53
C LEU A 155 -10.80 -2.18 -2.85
N ARG A 156 -9.72 -1.45 -2.63
CA ARG A 156 -8.47 -1.94 -2.02
C ARG A 156 -7.97 -0.96 -0.98
N ASN A 157 -7.15 -1.51 -0.08
CA ASN A 157 -6.38 -0.75 0.88
C ASN A 157 -4.90 -1.13 0.71
N TYR A 158 -4.07 -0.19 0.24
CA TYR A 158 -2.65 -0.42 0.02
C TYR A 158 -1.86 -0.02 1.26
N ARG A 159 -1.07 -0.96 1.79
CA ARG A 159 -0.19 -0.74 2.94
C ARG A 159 1.20 -1.27 2.65
N VAL A 160 2.20 -0.54 3.11
CA VAL A 160 3.61 -0.94 2.95
C VAL A 160 4.18 -1.27 4.33
N TYR A 161 4.84 -2.42 4.43
CA TYR A 161 5.52 -2.85 5.64
C TYR A 161 6.98 -3.13 5.35
N ILE A 162 7.85 -2.75 6.28
CA ILE A 162 9.29 -2.99 6.19
C ILE A 162 9.71 -3.76 7.43
N SER A 163 10.28 -4.94 7.25
CA SER A 163 10.75 -5.79 8.35
C SER A 163 12.22 -6.18 8.18
N CYS A 164 12.93 -6.18 9.30
CA CYS A 164 14.32 -6.58 9.37
C CYS A 164 14.58 -7.29 10.69
N CYS A 165 15.36 -8.36 10.67
CA CYS A 165 15.81 -9.01 11.89
C CYS A 165 17.24 -9.55 11.74
N VAL A 166 17.94 -9.60 12.86
CA VAL A 166 19.32 -10.12 12.99
C VAL A 166 19.38 -11.26 14.00
N PRO A 167 20.37 -12.16 13.92
CA PRO A 167 20.55 -13.20 14.93
C PRO A 167 20.66 -12.63 16.34
N ARG A 168 19.91 -13.21 17.28
CA ARG A 168 19.88 -12.76 18.66
C ARG A 168 21.07 -13.35 19.42
N LYS A 169 21.95 -12.50 19.94
CA LYS A 169 22.97 -12.88 20.92
C LYS A 169 22.37 -12.76 22.31
N ARG A 170 22.15 -13.89 23.01
CA ARG A 170 21.55 -13.91 24.36
C ARG A 170 22.33 -13.00 25.31
N GLY A 171 21.62 -12.08 25.98
CA GLY A 171 22.18 -11.21 27.03
C GLY A 171 23.01 -10.02 26.55
N SER A 172 23.13 -9.76 25.24
CA SER A 172 23.92 -8.65 24.74
C SER A 172 23.08 -7.36 24.65
N LYS A 173 23.19 -6.47 25.66
CA LYS A 173 22.63 -5.12 25.61
C LYS A 173 23.17 -4.31 24.44
N ALA A 174 24.43 -4.52 24.05
CA ALA A 174 25.07 -3.83 22.94
C ALA A 174 24.36 -4.13 21.60
N SER A 175 23.93 -5.38 21.36
CA SER A 175 23.23 -5.73 20.13
C SER A 175 21.79 -5.16 20.06
N VAL A 176 21.14 -4.97 21.21
CA VAL A 176 19.84 -4.28 21.29
C VAL A 176 19.99 -2.81 20.92
N MET A 177 20.94 -2.10 21.56
CA MET A 177 21.23 -0.69 21.23
C MET A 177 21.64 -0.48 19.76
N GLU A 178 22.39 -1.42 19.20
CA GLU A 178 22.76 -1.37 17.78
C GLU A 178 21.53 -1.46 16.88
N MET A 179 20.58 -2.36 17.19
CA MET A 179 19.33 -2.50 16.44
C MET A 179 18.45 -1.28 16.60
N GLU A 180 18.29 -0.71 17.80
CA GLU A 180 17.55 0.53 18.03
C GLU A 180 18.13 1.70 17.20
N ASN A 181 19.45 1.83 17.16
CA ASN A 181 20.11 2.84 16.35
C ASN A 181 19.87 2.59 14.85
N GLN A 182 19.89 1.33 14.41
CA GLN A 182 19.61 0.95 13.05
C GLN A 182 18.17 1.34 12.64
N VAL A 183 17.19 1.12 13.50
CA VAL A 183 15.79 1.57 13.27
C VAL A 183 15.73 3.08 13.06
N LYS A 184 16.40 3.86 13.92
CA LYS A 184 16.42 5.34 13.81
C LYS A 184 17.04 5.79 12.49
N ILE A 185 18.13 5.18 12.07
CA ILE A 185 18.84 5.47 10.82
C ILE A 185 17.94 5.15 9.61
N ILE A 186 17.31 3.98 9.60
CA ILE A 186 16.42 3.57 8.51
C ILE A 186 15.21 4.52 8.41
N ARG A 187 14.57 4.84 9.54
CA ARG A 187 13.44 5.78 9.56
C ARG A 187 13.81 7.16 9.04
N ALA A 188 14.94 7.71 9.50
CA ALA A 188 15.43 9.01 9.02
C ALA A 188 15.74 9.00 7.53
N SER A 189 16.30 7.90 7.00
CA SER A 189 16.59 7.76 5.58
C SER A 189 15.32 7.64 4.73
N LEU A 190 14.31 6.90 5.20
CA LEU A 190 13.01 6.78 4.54
C LEU A 190 12.27 8.12 4.56
N GLN A 191 12.33 8.86 5.66
CA GLN A 191 11.78 10.21 5.73
C GLN A 191 12.46 11.16 4.73
N GLY A 192 13.78 11.04 4.55
CA GLY A 192 14.51 11.75 3.49
C GLY A 192 14.07 11.37 2.07
N ALA A 193 13.56 10.16 1.87
CA ALA A 193 12.91 9.71 0.65
C ALA A 193 11.40 10.03 0.58
N GLN A 194 10.90 10.91 1.46
CA GLN A 194 9.47 11.28 1.57
C GLN A 194 8.53 10.12 1.96
N ILE A 195 9.06 9.05 2.51
CA ILE A 195 8.31 7.89 3.00
C ILE A 195 8.14 8.04 4.52
N ALA A 196 6.96 8.47 4.96
CA ALA A 196 6.61 8.53 6.37
C ALA A 196 6.49 7.11 6.95
N THR A 197 7.01 6.91 8.18
CA THR A 197 6.99 5.60 8.83
C THR A 197 6.55 5.67 10.27
N ARG A 198 5.84 4.62 10.73
CA ARG A 198 5.57 4.38 12.14
C ARG A 198 6.06 3.01 12.57
N SER A 199 6.45 2.86 13.83
CA SER A 199 6.77 1.55 14.39
C SER A 199 5.51 0.74 14.60
N VAL A 200 5.58 -0.55 14.30
CA VAL A 200 4.52 -1.52 14.56
C VAL A 200 4.76 -2.10 15.95
N ASP A 201 3.76 -2.03 16.83
CA ASP A 201 3.77 -2.67 18.14
C ASP A 201 3.18 -4.09 18.07
N ALA A 202 3.11 -4.78 19.21
CA ALA A 202 2.62 -6.16 19.28
C ALA A 202 1.15 -6.30 18.85
N ASP A 203 0.30 -5.36 19.25
CA ASP A 203 -1.13 -5.37 18.95
C ASP A 203 -1.38 -5.14 17.44
N ALA A 204 -0.73 -4.15 16.85
CA ALA A 204 -0.76 -3.95 15.40
C ALA A 204 -0.15 -5.13 14.64
N PHE A 205 0.93 -5.73 15.18
CA PHE A 205 1.60 -6.86 14.56
C PHE A 205 0.70 -8.09 14.40
N ILE A 206 -0.01 -8.50 15.48
CA ILE A 206 -0.90 -9.68 15.41
C ILE A 206 -2.06 -9.45 14.43
N ARG A 207 -2.53 -8.22 14.27
CA ARG A 207 -3.54 -7.86 13.25
C ARG A 207 -2.95 -7.96 11.84
N ILE A 208 -1.82 -7.32 11.60
CA ILE A 208 -1.16 -7.30 10.28
C ILE A 208 -0.74 -8.71 9.84
N ALA A 209 -0.01 -9.43 10.70
CA ALA A 209 0.41 -10.79 10.39
C ALA A 209 -0.78 -11.75 10.27
N GLY A 210 -1.81 -11.55 11.10
CA GLY A 210 -3.06 -12.29 11.02
C GLY A 210 -3.78 -12.09 9.69
N GLU A 211 -3.84 -10.87 9.17
CA GLU A 211 -4.41 -10.54 7.86
C GLU A 211 -3.62 -11.19 6.71
N MET A 212 -2.30 -11.16 6.78
CA MET A 212 -1.43 -11.79 5.77
C MET A 212 -1.57 -13.32 5.73
N ILE A 213 -1.90 -13.95 6.86
CA ILE A 213 -1.96 -15.41 7.01
C ILE A 213 -3.37 -15.95 6.77
N ASN A 214 -4.39 -15.33 7.40
CA ASN A 214 -5.75 -15.85 7.47
C ASN A 214 -6.68 -15.14 6.46
N HIS A 215 -6.37 -15.28 5.18
CA HIS A 215 -7.15 -14.64 4.14
C HIS A 215 -8.54 -15.29 4.00
N ASN A 216 -9.58 -14.47 4.15
CA ASN A 216 -10.98 -14.86 3.89
C ASN A 216 -11.52 -14.05 2.70
N PRO A 217 -11.79 -14.66 1.54
CA PRO A 217 -12.20 -13.93 0.34
C PRO A 217 -13.59 -13.27 0.44
N ASP A 218 -14.40 -13.65 1.45
CA ASP A 218 -15.75 -13.13 1.66
C ASP A 218 -15.80 -12.07 2.78
N ALA A 219 -14.68 -11.82 3.48
CA ALA A 219 -14.63 -10.81 4.53
C ALA A 219 -14.38 -9.41 3.94
N LEU A 220 -15.09 -8.40 4.46
CA LEU A 220 -14.82 -6.98 4.20
C LEU A 220 -14.21 -6.27 5.42
N TYR A 221 -14.29 -6.91 6.58
CA TYR A 221 -13.80 -6.38 7.85
C TYR A 221 -12.65 -7.24 8.35
N PRO A 222 -11.58 -6.64 8.90
CA PRO A 222 -10.52 -7.40 9.53
C PRO A 222 -11.05 -8.15 10.75
N THR A 223 -10.49 -9.33 11.01
CA THR A 223 -10.80 -10.06 12.26
C THR A 223 -10.23 -9.29 13.44
N GLU A 224 -11.08 -8.98 14.41
CA GLU A 224 -10.64 -8.38 15.66
C GLU A 224 -9.73 -9.34 16.42
N ARG A 225 -8.58 -8.83 16.85
CA ARG A 225 -7.57 -9.57 17.62
C ARG A 225 -7.13 -8.72 18.79
N GLU A 226 -7.23 -9.27 19.97
CA GLU A 226 -6.72 -8.67 21.21
C GLU A 226 -5.42 -9.36 21.61
N LEU A 227 -4.42 -8.56 21.95
CA LEU A 227 -3.13 -9.07 22.40
C LEU A 227 -3.26 -9.73 23.78
N ASP A 228 -2.94 -11.02 23.87
CA ASP A 228 -2.77 -11.73 25.12
C ASP A 228 -1.27 -11.75 25.48
N PRO A 229 -0.81 -10.97 26.47
CA PRO A 229 0.60 -10.87 26.81
C PRO A 229 1.18 -12.17 27.42
N LEU A 230 0.36 -13.16 27.72
CA LEU A 230 0.78 -14.45 28.25
C LEU A 230 1.03 -15.51 27.17
N LYS A 231 0.71 -15.20 25.92
CA LYS A 231 0.89 -16.12 24.79
C LYS A 231 1.92 -15.59 23.80
N ASP A 232 2.73 -16.49 23.25
CA ASP A 232 3.62 -16.15 22.15
C ASP A 232 2.85 -15.59 20.96
N LEU A 233 3.40 -14.58 20.28
CA LEU A 233 2.75 -13.87 19.16
C LEU A 233 2.38 -14.81 17.99
N ASN A 234 3.18 -15.87 17.75
CA ASN A 234 2.90 -16.80 16.65
C ASN A 234 1.56 -17.55 16.79
N TYR A 235 1.10 -17.82 18.01
CA TYR A 235 -0.21 -18.45 18.24
C TYR A 235 -1.36 -17.46 18.04
N GLN A 236 -1.12 -16.18 18.22
CA GLN A 236 -2.14 -15.14 18.12
C GLN A 236 -2.34 -14.65 16.69
N CYS A 237 -1.38 -14.92 15.79
CA CYS A 237 -1.47 -14.55 14.38
C CYS A 237 -2.25 -15.57 13.51
N VAL A 238 -2.47 -16.78 13.99
CA VAL A 238 -3.06 -17.88 13.22
C VAL A 238 -4.41 -18.26 13.79
N ASP A 239 -5.44 -18.29 12.94
CA ASP A 239 -6.78 -18.72 13.33
C ASP A 239 -6.90 -20.24 13.27
N ASP A 240 -7.35 -20.86 14.35
CA ASP A 240 -7.57 -22.31 14.44
C ASP A 240 -8.73 -22.80 13.55
N THR A 241 -9.50 -21.86 13.00
CA THR A 241 -10.64 -22.14 12.12
C THR A 241 -10.24 -22.38 10.67
N PHE A 242 -8.96 -22.16 10.30
CA PHE A 242 -8.47 -22.34 8.94
C PHE A 242 -7.70 -23.64 8.75
N ASP A 243 -7.90 -24.26 7.58
CA ASP A 243 -7.11 -25.38 7.05
C ASP A 243 -6.26 -24.93 5.88
N LEU A 244 -4.94 -24.98 6.04
CA LEU A 244 -3.99 -24.71 4.95
C LEU A 244 -3.58 -26.01 4.28
N LYS A 245 -3.84 -26.13 2.96
CA LYS A 245 -3.44 -27.28 2.13
C LYS A 245 -2.46 -26.83 1.06
N VAL A 246 -1.31 -27.48 0.98
CA VAL A 246 -0.26 -27.22 -0.01
C VAL A 246 -0.39 -28.20 -1.16
N LYS A 247 -0.56 -27.68 -2.38
CA LYS A 247 -0.57 -28.46 -3.63
C LYS A 247 0.68 -28.12 -4.46
N ALA A 248 0.87 -28.82 -5.57
CA ALA A 248 2.04 -28.59 -6.43
C ALA A 248 2.07 -27.20 -7.07
N ASP A 249 0.90 -26.69 -7.49
CA ASP A 249 0.77 -25.49 -8.29
C ASP A 249 0.13 -24.32 -7.54
N TYR A 250 -0.41 -24.55 -6.33
CA TYR A 250 -1.03 -23.52 -5.48
C TYR A 250 -1.23 -24.03 -4.04
N MET A 251 -1.73 -23.17 -3.17
CA MET A 251 -2.17 -23.53 -1.83
C MET A 251 -3.65 -23.17 -1.67
N THR A 252 -4.36 -23.83 -0.77
CA THR A 252 -5.73 -23.47 -0.41
C THR A 252 -5.85 -23.24 1.08
N LEU A 253 -6.58 -22.20 1.44
CA LEU A 253 -6.92 -21.87 2.80
C LEU A 253 -8.45 -21.96 2.94
N GLY A 254 -8.95 -22.91 3.71
CA GLY A 254 -10.37 -23.15 3.90
C GLY A 254 -10.84 -22.85 5.31
N LEU A 255 -12.01 -22.21 5.44
CA LEU A 255 -12.69 -22.02 6.71
C LEU A 255 -13.37 -23.30 7.18
N ARG A 256 -13.13 -23.71 8.43
CA ARG A 256 -13.88 -24.79 9.08
C ARG A 256 -15.21 -24.24 9.64
N GLY A 257 -16.32 -24.85 9.34
CA GLY A 257 -17.47 -24.81 10.26
C GLY A 257 -18.70 -24.02 9.89
N ASN A 258 -18.79 -23.28 8.79
CA ASN A 258 -20.04 -22.56 8.46
C ASN A 258 -20.59 -22.92 7.08
N GLY A 259 -21.00 -24.16 6.82
CA GLY A 259 -21.87 -24.52 5.69
C GLY A 259 -21.68 -23.88 4.31
N ARG A 260 -20.97 -22.78 4.23
CA ARG A 260 -20.36 -22.14 3.07
C ARG A 260 -18.85 -22.38 3.16
N ASN A 261 -18.35 -23.31 2.40
CA ASN A 261 -16.92 -23.58 2.27
C ASN A 261 -16.24 -22.39 1.55
N SER A 262 -16.09 -21.28 2.23
CA SER A 262 -15.27 -20.17 1.73
C SER A 262 -13.82 -20.64 1.71
N THR A 263 -13.31 -20.92 0.53
CA THR A 263 -11.94 -21.38 0.33
C THR A 263 -11.20 -20.36 -0.51
N ALA A 264 -10.09 -19.86 0.01
CA ALA A 264 -9.18 -19.02 -0.75
C ALA A 264 -8.13 -19.89 -1.44
N ARG A 265 -7.82 -19.58 -2.69
CA ARG A 265 -6.64 -20.08 -3.40
C ARG A 265 -5.51 -19.08 -3.26
N ILE A 266 -4.34 -19.57 -2.91
CA ILE A 266 -3.11 -18.80 -2.76
C ILE A 266 -2.14 -19.22 -3.85
N MET A 267 -1.80 -18.30 -4.74
CA MET A 267 -0.87 -18.54 -5.84
C MET A 267 0.35 -17.62 -5.69
N ASN A 268 1.54 -18.18 -5.86
CA ASN A 268 2.77 -17.40 -5.76
C ASN A 268 3.45 -17.34 -7.13
N PHE A 269 4.08 -16.22 -7.41
CA PHE A 269 4.85 -15.96 -8.62
C PHE A 269 6.15 -15.30 -8.23
N GLN A 270 7.28 -15.81 -8.72
CA GLN A 270 8.59 -15.25 -8.45
C GLN A 270 9.19 -14.65 -9.71
N LEU A 271 9.95 -13.59 -9.54
CA LEU A 271 10.68 -12.93 -10.61
C LEU A 271 11.83 -13.81 -11.10
N THR A 272 11.93 -14.00 -12.42
CA THR A 272 13.04 -14.73 -13.07
C THR A 272 13.87 -13.84 -13.98
N LYS A 273 13.25 -12.80 -14.57
CA LYS A 273 13.96 -11.88 -15.44
C LYS A 273 13.49 -10.46 -15.20
N ASN A 274 14.46 -9.57 -15.09
CA ASN A 274 14.22 -8.14 -14.97
C ASN A 274 14.00 -7.50 -16.35
N PRO A 275 13.26 -6.37 -16.42
CA PRO A 275 13.25 -5.54 -17.61
C PRO A 275 14.63 -4.93 -17.86
N GLU A 276 14.87 -4.49 -19.08
CA GLU A 276 16.09 -3.72 -19.42
C GLU A 276 16.16 -2.40 -18.66
N LEU A 277 14.99 -1.77 -18.43
CA LEU A 277 14.85 -0.53 -17.68
C LEU A 277 13.68 -0.68 -16.70
N ALA A 278 13.91 -0.38 -15.43
CA ALA A 278 12.90 -0.28 -14.40
C ALA A 278 12.98 1.09 -13.71
N PHE A 279 11.83 1.67 -13.46
CA PHE A 279 11.72 2.96 -12.79
C PHE A 279 10.74 2.84 -11.63
N LEU A 280 11.10 3.41 -10.49
CA LEU A 280 10.30 3.34 -9.28
C LEU A 280 8.87 3.88 -9.48
N TRP A 281 8.71 4.97 -10.24
CA TRP A 281 7.39 5.56 -10.51
C TRP A 281 6.46 4.66 -11.32
N ASN A 282 7.02 3.72 -12.11
CA ASN A 282 6.24 2.77 -12.92
C ASN A 282 5.96 1.44 -12.20
N MET A 283 6.49 1.25 -10.98
CA MET A 283 6.28 -0.02 -10.27
C MET A 283 4.80 -0.30 -10.01
N ALA A 284 4.00 0.72 -9.75
CA ALA A 284 2.57 0.59 -9.56
C ALA A 284 1.82 0.07 -10.81
N ASP A 285 2.33 0.33 -12.01
CA ASP A 285 1.74 -0.13 -13.26
C ASP A 285 1.79 -1.66 -13.45
N ASN A 286 2.63 -2.35 -12.65
CA ASN A 286 2.68 -3.82 -12.62
C ASN A 286 1.47 -4.45 -11.92
N TYR A 287 0.75 -3.72 -11.10
CA TYR A 287 -0.39 -4.25 -10.34
C TYR A 287 -1.64 -3.37 -10.41
N SER A 288 -1.51 -2.11 -10.82
CA SER A 288 -2.66 -1.22 -11.05
C SER A 288 -2.30 -0.15 -12.08
N ASN A 289 -2.63 -0.42 -13.33
CA ASN A 289 -2.32 0.46 -14.46
C ASN A 289 -3.42 1.52 -14.61
N LEU A 290 -3.06 2.80 -14.47
CA LEU A 290 -4.01 3.92 -14.54
C LEU A 290 -4.63 4.11 -15.93
N LEU A 291 -3.84 3.83 -16.98
CA LEU A 291 -4.27 4.06 -18.37
C LEU A 291 -4.99 2.85 -18.96
N ASN A 292 -4.70 1.66 -18.45
CA ASN A 292 -5.31 0.41 -18.89
C ASN A 292 -5.73 -0.41 -17.65
N PRO A 293 -6.88 -0.11 -17.04
CA PRO A 293 -7.33 -0.79 -15.83
C PRO A 293 -7.46 -2.33 -15.98
N GLU A 294 -7.69 -2.81 -17.18
CA GLU A 294 -7.71 -4.23 -17.54
C GLU A 294 -6.37 -4.97 -17.32
N LEU A 295 -5.27 -4.22 -17.22
CA LEU A 295 -3.94 -4.74 -16.89
C LEU A 295 -3.63 -4.59 -15.40
N SER A 296 -4.63 -4.56 -14.56
CA SER A 296 -4.50 -4.51 -13.11
C SER A 296 -4.73 -5.87 -12.49
N VAL A 297 -4.08 -6.14 -11.35
CA VAL A 297 -4.32 -7.35 -10.57
C VAL A 297 -5.68 -7.23 -9.89
N SER A 298 -6.63 -8.04 -10.32
CA SER A 298 -8.04 -7.95 -9.90
C SER A 298 -8.33 -8.49 -8.51
N CYS A 299 -7.42 -9.26 -7.91
CA CYS A 299 -7.57 -9.84 -6.58
C CYS A 299 -6.66 -9.18 -5.53
N PRO A 300 -6.90 -9.40 -4.22
CA PRO A 300 -5.95 -9.07 -3.17
C PRO A 300 -4.60 -9.74 -3.41
N PHE A 301 -3.51 -9.04 -3.08
CA PHE A 301 -2.17 -9.55 -3.29
C PHE A 301 -1.17 -9.02 -2.26
N ILE A 302 -0.05 -9.71 -2.15
CA ILE A 302 1.15 -9.25 -1.45
C ILE A 302 2.30 -9.27 -2.44
N LEU A 303 2.92 -8.12 -2.67
CA LEU A 303 4.16 -7.98 -3.43
C LEU A 303 5.30 -7.78 -2.43
N THR A 304 6.22 -8.72 -2.39
CA THR A 304 7.33 -8.71 -1.45
C THR A 304 8.66 -8.64 -2.17
N LEU A 305 9.47 -7.65 -1.83
CA LEU A 305 10.88 -7.57 -2.18
C LEU A 305 11.72 -7.85 -0.93
N VAL A 306 12.43 -8.97 -0.93
CA VAL A 306 13.48 -9.23 0.07
C VAL A 306 14.81 -8.90 -0.55
N LEU A 307 15.59 -8.05 0.10
CA LEU A 307 16.91 -7.64 -0.36
C LEU A 307 17.96 -7.79 0.74
N SER A 308 19.20 -8.04 0.33
CA SER A 308 20.35 -8.06 1.22
C SER A 308 21.55 -7.45 0.52
N VAL A 309 22.12 -6.42 1.11
CA VAL A 309 23.31 -5.77 0.56
C VAL A 309 24.52 -6.65 0.84
N GLU A 310 25.25 -6.99 -0.22
CA GLU A 310 26.40 -7.89 -0.13
C GLU A 310 27.61 -7.24 0.56
N ASP A 311 28.52 -8.07 1.05
CA ASP A 311 29.79 -7.59 1.57
C ASP A 311 30.61 -6.92 0.47
N GLN A 312 31.02 -5.68 0.70
CA GLN A 312 31.68 -4.85 -0.32
C GLN A 312 33.01 -5.45 -0.78
N VAL A 313 33.79 -6.03 0.12
CA VAL A 313 35.10 -6.62 -0.21
C VAL A 313 34.92 -7.86 -1.07
N LYS A 314 33.95 -8.72 -0.72
CA LYS A 314 33.63 -9.92 -1.52
C LYS A 314 33.13 -9.53 -2.91
N ALA A 315 32.21 -8.56 -2.99
CA ALA A 315 31.67 -8.07 -4.27
C ALA A 315 32.76 -7.47 -5.17
N GLN A 316 33.68 -6.67 -4.63
CA GLN A 316 34.80 -6.11 -5.37
C GLN A 316 35.75 -7.20 -5.87
N ASN A 317 36.11 -8.17 -5.02
CA ASN A 317 36.99 -9.28 -5.40
C ASN A 317 36.36 -10.12 -6.52
N GLU A 318 35.08 -10.41 -6.44
CA GLU A 318 34.35 -11.14 -7.49
C GLU A 318 34.33 -10.36 -8.81
N ALA A 319 34.01 -9.06 -8.75
CA ALA A 319 34.02 -8.20 -9.95
C ALA A 319 35.42 -8.11 -10.58
N ASN A 320 36.49 -8.02 -9.79
CA ASN A 320 37.87 -8.05 -10.27
C ASN A 320 38.18 -9.37 -10.98
N LEU A 321 37.85 -10.51 -10.37
CA LEU A 321 38.13 -11.83 -10.97
C LEU A 321 37.34 -12.03 -12.28
N LYS A 322 36.08 -11.67 -12.29
CA LYS A 322 35.23 -11.75 -13.50
C LYS A 322 35.71 -10.85 -14.60
N PHE A 323 36.07 -9.60 -14.30
CA PHE A 323 36.65 -8.66 -15.27
C PHE A 323 37.93 -9.21 -15.88
N MET A 324 38.87 -9.68 -15.04
CA MET A 324 40.16 -10.20 -15.52
C MET A 324 40.00 -11.43 -16.44
N ASP A 325 39.08 -12.34 -16.08
CA ASP A 325 38.80 -13.54 -16.88
C ASP A 325 38.17 -13.16 -18.24
N LEU A 326 37.13 -12.29 -18.22
CA LEU A 326 36.46 -11.84 -19.44
C LEU A 326 37.36 -10.97 -20.33
N GLU A 327 38.14 -10.09 -19.74
CA GLU A 327 39.12 -9.27 -20.47
C GLU A 327 40.17 -10.17 -21.18
N LYS A 328 40.68 -11.19 -20.52
CA LYS A 328 41.58 -12.17 -21.11
C LYS A 328 40.87 -12.91 -22.27
N LYS A 329 39.67 -13.39 -22.07
CA LYS A 329 38.89 -14.10 -23.10
C LYS A 329 38.54 -13.21 -24.29
N SER A 330 38.25 -11.92 -24.09
CA SER A 330 37.94 -10.96 -25.15
C SER A 330 39.11 -10.69 -26.10
N LYS A 331 40.35 -10.87 -25.63
CA LYS A 331 41.58 -10.70 -26.42
C LYS A 331 42.04 -11.98 -27.15
N THR A 332 41.32 -13.09 -27.00
CA THR A 332 41.65 -14.37 -27.63
C THR A 332 40.68 -14.73 -28.76
N SER A 333 40.98 -15.85 -29.48
CA SER A 333 40.07 -16.39 -30.48
C SER A 333 38.70 -16.76 -29.93
N TYR A 334 38.54 -16.88 -28.62
CA TYR A 334 37.25 -17.12 -27.93
C TYR A 334 36.22 -16.02 -28.27
N ALA A 335 36.64 -14.77 -28.40
CA ALA A 335 35.74 -13.67 -28.77
C ALA A 335 35.12 -13.81 -30.17
N LYS A 336 35.76 -14.58 -31.08
CA LYS A 336 35.20 -14.86 -32.41
C LYS A 336 34.00 -15.81 -32.36
N PHE A 337 33.96 -16.71 -31.37
CA PHE A 337 32.87 -17.66 -31.16
C PHE A 337 31.78 -17.11 -30.24
N PHE A 338 32.16 -16.16 -29.37
CA PHE A 338 31.26 -15.52 -28.38
C PHE A 338 31.39 -14.01 -28.45
N PRO A 339 30.71 -13.33 -29.41
CA PRO A 339 30.89 -11.91 -29.66
C PRO A 339 30.48 -11.00 -28.50
N GLY A 340 29.61 -11.49 -27.56
CA GLY A 340 29.19 -10.75 -26.36
C GLY A 340 30.26 -10.58 -25.27
N VAL A 341 31.37 -11.35 -25.32
CA VAL A 341 32.39 -11.36 -24.24
C VAL A 341 33.08 -10.00 -24.06
N ALA A 342 33.28 -9.27 -25.14
CA ALA A 342 33.87 -7.94 -25.05
C ALA A 342 32.96 -6.93 -24.36
N GLN A 343 31.65 -7.02 -24.61
CA GLN A 343 30.63 -6.19 -23.94
C GLN A 343 30.53 -6.57 -22.46
N GLU A 344 30.45 -7.86 -22.14
CA GLU A 344 30.45 -8.34 -20.76
C GLU A 344 31.70 -7.89 -19.99
N ALA A 345 32.87 -7.95 -20.60
CA ALA A 345 34.11 -7.47 -20.00
C ALA A 345 34.06 -5.97 -19.68
N LYS A 346 33.49 -5.16 -20.56
CA LYS A 346 33.27 -3.73 -20.31
C LYS A 346 32.31 -3.50 -19.15
N GLU A 347 31.17 -4.17 -19.14
CA GLU A 347 30.14 -4.05 -18.08
C GLU A 347 30.72 -4.44 -16.71
N TRP A 348 31.45 -5.55 -16.61
CA TRP A 348 32.15 -5.93 -15.38
C TRP A 348 33.27 -4.95 -14.99
N GLY A 349 33.94 -4.33 -15.95
CA GLY A 349 34.93 -3.27 -15.73
C GLY A 349 34.28 -2.03 -15.12
N ASP A 350 33.16 -1.59 -15.68
CA ASP A 350 32.40 -0.43 -15.19
C ASP A 350 31.82 -0.70 -13.80
N LEU A 351 31.24 -1.89 -13.56
CA LEU A 351 30.76 -2.31 -12.25
C LEU A 351 31.90 -2.32 -11.22
N ARG A 352 33.04 -2.91 -11.57
CA ARG A 352 34.25 -2.92 -10.72
C ARG A 352 34.65 -1.51 -10.29
N GLN A 353 34.66 -0.56 -11.23
CA GLN A 353 35.03 0.83 -10.97
C GLN A 353 34.02 1.48 -10.00
N ARG A 354 32.70 1.31 -10.22
CA ARG A 354 31.66 1.84 -9.34
C ARG A 354 31.71 1.23 -7.94
N LEU A 355 31.95 -0.07 -7.82
CA LEU A 355 32.13 -0.74 -6.54
C LEU A 355 33.37 -0.25 -5.79
N SER A 356 34.51 -0.07 -6.48
CA SER A 356 35.77 0.39 -5.86
C SER A 356 35.71 1.85 -5.42
N SER A 357 35.01 2.70 -6.16
CA SER A 357 34.80 4.12 -5.79
C SER A 357 33.70 4.31 -4.73
N GLY A 358 32.99 3.25 -4.33
CA GLY A 358 31.87 3.35 -3.40
C GLY A 358 30.63 4.02 -3.99
N GLN A 359 30.55 4.19 -5.30
CA GLN A 359 29.40 4.77 -6.00
C GLN A 359 28.22 3.81 -6.08
N SER A 360 28.45 2.49 -5.98
CA SER A 360 27.42 1.47 -6.01
C SER A 360 27.70 0.37 -4.99
N SER A 361 26.70 -0.43 -4.67
CA SER A 361 26.80 -1.68 -3.90
C SER A 361 26.05 -2.77 -4.63
N LEU A 362 26.53 -4.00 -4.50
CA LEU A 362 25.83 -5.16 -5.04
C LEU A 362 24.78 -5.65 -4.04
N VAL A 363 23.59 -5.94 -4.54
CA VAL A 363 22.45 -6.36 -3.75
C VAL A 363 21.89 -7.67 -4.30
N SER A 364 21.81 -8.67 -3.45
CA SER A 364 21.05 -9.90 -3.73
C SER A 364 19.59 -9.69 -3.33
N TYR A 365 18.65 -10.06 -4.18
CA TYR A 365 17.23 -9.85 -3.88
C TYR A 365 16.33 -10.96 -4.44
N PHE A 366 15.12 -11.00 -3.91
CA PHE A 366 14.06 -11.90 -4.33
C PHE A 366 12.75 -11.12 -4.37
N LEU A 367 12.08 -11.12 -5.53
CA LEU A 367 10.76 -10.51 -5.70
C LEU A 367 9.72 -11.60 -5.86
N ASN A 368 8.68 -11.55 -5.05
CA ASN A 368 7.58 -12.49 -5.04
C ASN A 368 6.23 -11.77 -5.03
N VAL A 369 5.30 -12.25 -5.84
CA VAL A 369 3.90 -11.82 -5.85
C VAL A 369 3.04 -12.98 -5.37
N THR A 370 2.25 -12.76 -4.34
CA THR A 370 1.28 -13.75 -3.84
C THR A 370 -0.13 -13.21 -4.05
N LEU A 371 -0.94 -13.98 -4.73
CA LEU A 371 -2.32 -13.66 -5.07
C LEU A 371 -3.28 -14.46 -4.21
N PHE A 372 -4.38 -13.82 -3.82
CA PHE A 372 -5.45 -14.44 -3.07
C PHE A 372 -6.75 -14.30 -3.85
N CYS A 373 -7.33 -15.41 -4.26
CA CYS A 373 -8.62 -15.42 -4.96
C CYS A 373 -9.52 -16.51 -4.41
N ARG A 374 -10.78 -16.56 -4.84
CA ARG A 374 -11.67 -17.68 -4.54
C ARG A 374 -11.16 -18.96 -5.19
N ASP A 375 -11.35 -20.12 -4.54
CA ASP A 375 -10.87 -21.42 -5.06
C ASP A 375 -11.84 -21.97 -6.13
N ASP A 376 -12.02 -21.22 -7.21
CA ASP A 376 -12.61 -21.71 -8.46
C ASP A 376 -11.59 -21.61 -9.61
N GLN A 377 -11.73 -22.48 -10.58
CA GLN A 377 -10.73 -22.62 -11.65
C GLN A 377 -10.74 -21.46 -12.64
N GLU A 378 -11.89 -20.89 -12.92
CA GLU A 378 -12.06 -19.81 -13.89
C GLU A 378 -11.44 -18.51 -13.35
N THR A 379 -11.81 -18.13 -12.13
CA THR A 379 -11.24 -16.97 -11.42
C THR A 379 -9.73 -17.12 -11.28
N ALA A 380 -9.24 -18.30 -10.88
CA ALA A 380 -7.82 -18.53 -10.69
C ALA A 380 -7.01 -18.36 -11.98
N LEU A 381 -7.48 -18.93 -13.10
CA LEU A 381 -6.82 -18.78 -14.40
C LEU A 381 -6.81 -17.34 -14.87
N LYS A 382 -7.91 -16.62 -14.69
CA LYS A 382 -8.02 -15.21 -15.04
C LYS A 382 -7.02 -14.35 -14.26
N VAL A 383 -7.02 -14.47 -12.93
CA VAL A 383 -6.11 -13.72 -12.05
C VAL A 383 -4.64 -14.06 -12.33
N GLU A 384 -4.32 -15.31 -12.62
CA GLU A 384 -2.98 -15.72 -13.05
C GLU A 384 -2.56 -15.02 -14.34
N GLN A 385 -3.43 -14.99 -15.34
CA GLN A 385 -3.17 -14.31 -16.62
C GLN A 385 -3.02 -12.80 -16.44
N ASP A 386 -3.85 -12.19 -15.60
CA ASP A 386 -3.81 -10.75 -15.31
C ASP A 386 -2.44 -10.36 -14.75
N VAL A 387 -1.94 -11.06 -13.72
CA VAL A 387 -0.64 -10.75 -13.12
C VAL A 387 0.51 -10.99 -14.10
N LEU A 388 0.50 -12.10 -14.82
CA LEU A 388 1.56 -12.42 -15.77
C LEU A 388 1.61 -11.41 -16.93
N ASN A 389 0.45 -10.99 -17.45
CA ASN A 389 0.37 -10.01 -18.54
C ASN A 389 0.75 -8.61 -18.08
N SER A 390 0.30 -8.19 -16.90
CA SER A 390 0.63 -6.88 -16.33
C SER A 390 2.14 -6.71 -16.12
N PHE A 391 2.79 -7.71 -15.53
CA PHE A 391 4.25 -7.68 -15.34
C PHE A 391 5.02 -7.80 -16.66
N ARG A 392 4.57 -8.69 -17.57
CA ARG A 392 5.22 -8.88 -18.87
C ARG A 392 5.18 -7.63 -19.75
N LYS A 393 4.09 -6.87 -19.71
CA LYS A 393 3.97 -5.59 -20.43
C LYS A 393 5.11 -4.64 -20.08
N ASN A 394 5.54 -4.63 -18.82
CA ASN A 394 6.64 -3.80 -18.33
C ASN A 394 8.01 -4.52 -18.38
N GLY A 395 8.10 -5.64 -19.06
CA GLY A 395 9.34 -6.39 -19.29
C GLY A 395 9.77 -7.31 -18.15
N PHE A 396 8.96 -7.49 -17.12
CA PHE A 396 9.23 -8.46 -16.05
C PHE A 396 8.74 -9.86 -16.45
N GLU A 397 9.52 -10.89 -16.17
CA GLU A 397 9.07 -12.27 -16.34
C GLU A 397 8.88 -12.94 -14.97
N LEU A 398 7.64 -13.31 -14.68
CA LEU A 398 7.27 -14.07 -13.49
C LEU A 398 7.02 -15.54 -13.84
N ILE A 399 7.37 -16.43 -12.92
CA ILE A 399 7.00 -17.86 -13.01
C ILE A 399 6.34 -18.34 -11.72
N SER A 400 5.44 -19.32 -11.86
CA SER A 400 4.90 -20.05 -10.72
C SER A 400 5.97 -20.98 -10.13
N PRO A 401 6.25 -20.94 -8.81
CA PRO A 401 7.28 -21.76 -8.16
C PRO A 401 6.73 -23.17 -7.84
N ARG A 402 6.49 -23.98 -8.88
CA ARG A 402 5.92 -25.33 -8.73
C ARG A 402 6.60 -26.12 -7.62
N PHE A 403 5.81 -26.72 -6.72
CA PHE A 403 6.22 -27.40 -5.49
C PHE A 403 6.84 -26.51 -4.40
N ASN A 404 7.05 -25.22 -4.63
CA ASN A 404 7.66 -24.30 -3.67
C ASN A 404 6.71 -23.17 -3.21
N HIS A 405 5.40 -23.35 -3.40
CA HIS A 405 4.41 -22.33 -3.01
C HIS A 405 4.47 -21.99 -1.53
N MET A 406 4.67 -22.98 -0.65
CA MET A 406 4.82 -22.75 0.79
C MET A 406 6.03 -21.88 1.12
N ARG A 407 7.20 -22.14 0.50
CA ARG A 407 8.40 -21.32 0.68
C ARG A 407 8.15 -19.87 0.28
N ASN A 408 7.56 -19.67 -0.90
CA ASN A 408 7.30 -18.33 -1.42
C ASN A 408 6.22 -17.61 -0.60
N PHE A 409 5.21 -18.31 -0.09
CA PHE A 409 4.24 -17.74 0.84
C PHE A 409 4.88 -17.27 2.14
N LEU A 410 5.78 -18.07 2.72
CA LEU A 410 6.51 -17.70 3.94
C LEU A 410 7.40 -16.47 3.76
N VAL A 411 7.90 -16.21 2.55
CA VAL A 411 8.70 -14.99 2.25
C VAL A 411 7.90 -13.70 2.48
N ASN A 412 6.58 -13.75 2.32
CA ASN A 412 5.72 -12.58 2.54
C ASN A 412 5.54 -12.24 4.02
N LEU A 413 5.87 -13.17 4.92
CA LEU A 413 5.62 -12.97 6.34
C LEU A 413 6.81 -12.26 7.00
N PRO A 414 6.57 -11.30 7.90
CA PRO A 414 7.61 -10.56 8.58
C PRO A 414 8.64 -11.46 9.25
N PHE A 415 9.91 -11.06 9.29
CA PHE A 415 11.05 -11.74 9.95
C PHE A 415 11.44 -13.11 9.38
N MET A 416 10.63 -13.72 8.51
CA MET A 416 10.96 -15.05 7.94
C MET A 416 12.26 -15.03 7.13
N ALA A 417 12.49 -13.96 6.37
CA ALA A 417 13.72 -13.82 5.57
C ALA A 417 14.98 -13.84 6.43
N GLY A 418 15.02 -13.03 7.49
CA GLY A 418 16.16 -12.97 8.43
C GLY A 418 16.24 -14.19 9.34
N GLY A 419 15.16 -14.93 9.53
CA GLY A 419 15.08 -16.19 10.26
C GLY A 419 15.79 -17.37 9.59
N GLY A 420 16.33 -17.17 8.37
CA GLY A 420 17.09 -18.19 7.62
C GLY A 420 16.53 -18.49 6.22
N LEU A 421 15.31 -18.05 5.90
CA LEU A 421 14.69 -18.34 4.62
C LEU A 421 15.45 -17.69 3.44
N PHE A 422 16.01 -16.49 3.62
CA PHE A 422 16.83 -15.85 2.59
C PHE A 422 18.08 -16.65 2.23
N LYS A 423 18.69 -17.31 3.24
CA LYS A 423 19.82 -18.22 3.01
C LYS A 423 19.39 -19.42 2.16
N GLN A 424 18.23 -19.99 2.43
CA GLN A 424 17.68 -21.11 1.62
C GLN A 424 17.38 -20.68 0.18
N LEU A 425 16.84 -19.45 -0.03
CA LEU A 425 16.64 -18.88 -1.37
C LEU A 425 17.96 -18.74 -2.12
N ARG A 426 19.04 -18.32 -1.44
CA ARG A 426 20.40 -18.23 -2.00
C ARG A 426 20.92 -19.61 -2.39
N GLU A 427 20.82 -20.60 -1.51
CA GLU A 427 21.25 -21.97 -1.75
C GLU A 427 20.46 -22.66 -2.88
N SER A 428 19.20 -22.27 -3.08
CA SER A 428 18.36 -22.75 -4.21
C SER A 428 18.66 -22.02 -5.54
N GLY A 429 19.52 -21.01 -5.56
CA GLY A 429 19.89 -20.31 -6.78
C GLY A 429 18.78 -19.41 -7.38
N VAL A 430 17.76 -19.04 -6.58
CA VAL A 430 16.62 -18.24 -7.07
C VAL A 430 16.78 -16.74 -6.84
N LEU A 431 17.83 -16.31 -6.12
CA LEU A 431 18.10 -14.89 -5.92
C LEU A 431 18.58 -14.25 -7.21
N GLN A 432 18.10 -13.04 -7.44
CA GLN A 432 18.63 -12.13 -8.43
C GLN A 432 19.70 -11.24 -7.80
N ARG A 433 20.58 -10.65 -8.62
CA ARG A 433 21.63 -9.73 -8.18
C ARG A 433 21.64 -8.50 -9.08
N ALA A 434 21.70 -7.33 -8.49
CA ALA A 434 21.83 -6.08 -9.23
C ALA A 434 22.54 -5.02 -8.38
N GLU A 435 22.86 -3.90 -9.00
CA GLU A 435 23.38 -2.72 -8.31
C GLU A 435 22.28 -2.07 -7.44
N SER A 436 22.69 -1.40 -6.36
CA SER A 436 21.81 -0.73 -5.41
C SER A 436 20.80 0.22 -6.06
N PHE A 437 21.22 0.97 -7.09
CA PHE A 437 20.34 1.84 -7.86
C PHE A 437 19.22 1.06 -8.56
N ASN A 438 19.54 -0.06 -9.18
CA ASN A 438 18.55 -0.88 -9.89
C ASN A 438 17.56 -1.49 -8.92
N VAL A 439 18.02 -1.97 -7.76
CA VAL A 439 17.12 -2.55 -6.73
C VAL A 439 16.26 -1.48 -6.07
N ALA A 440 16.75 -0.23 -5.92
CA ALA A 440 15.95 0.88 -5.43
C ALA A 440 14.72 1.15 -6.34
N ASN A 441 14.88 0.98 -7.66
CA ASN A 441 13.79 1.10 -8.61
C ASN A 441 12.78 -0.06 -8.59
N LEU A 442 13.08 -1.16 -7.90
CA LEU A 442 12.18 -2.31 -7.73
C LEU A 442 11.41 -2.29 -6.39
N MET A 443 11.65 -1.29 -5.53
CA MET A 443 11.00 -1.24 -4.22
C MET A 443 9.47 -1.08 -4.35
N PRO A 444 8.67 -1.96 -3.72
CA PRO A 444 7.21 -1.90 -3.77
C PRO A 444 6.67 -0.87 -2.76
N VAL A 445 6.99 0.40 -2.97
CA VAL A 445 6.57 1.51 -2.09
C VAL A 445 5.65 2.52 -2.77
N VAL A 446 5.42 2.35 -4.08
CA VAL A 446 4.56 3.24 -4.87
C VAL A 446 3.15 2.66 -4.94
N ALA A 447 2.20 3.33 -4.31
CA ALA A 447 0.77 3.00 -4.38
C ALA A 447 -0.04 4.23 -3.96
N ASP A 448 -1.34 4.19 -4.15
CA ASP A 448 -2.21 5.24 -3.63
C ASP A 448 -2.26 5.17 -2.09
N SER A 449 -2.51 6.29 -1.48
CA SER A 449 -2.62 6.45 -0.02
C SER A 449 -3.96 7.09 0.36
N PRO A 450 -4.39 7.01 1.63
CA PRO A 450 -5.65 7.62 2.08
C PRO A 450 -5.72 9.15 1.98
N LEU A 451 -4.68 9.86 1.55
CA LEU A 451 -4.54 11.30 1.39
C LEU A 451 -4.67 12.09 2.70
N ALA A 452 -5.83 12.03 3.35
CA ALA A 452 -6.11 12.66 4.65
C ALA A 452 -6.67 11.62 5.64
N THR A 453 -6.86 12.04 6.89
CA THR A 453 -7.43 11.19 7.96
C THR A 453 -8.92 11.40 8.15
N SER A 454 -9.52 12.37 7.45
CA SER A 454 -10.95 12.71 7.52
C SER A 454 -11.35 13.50 6.28
N GLY A 455 -12.64 13.70 6.07
CA GLY A 455 -13.20 14.45 4.96
C GLY A 455 -14.12 13.60 4.10
N LEU A 456 -14.32 13.99 2.86
CA LEU A 456 -15.11 13.23 1.90
C LEU A 456 -14.43 11.89 1.59
N LEU A 457 -15.13 10.79 1.83
CA LEU A 457 -14.71 9.47 1.38
C LEU A 457 -14.88 9.36 -0.14
N ALA A 458 -13.81 9.01 -0.83
CA ALA A 458 -13.81 8.83 -2.28
C ALA A 458 -12.79 7.76 -2.70
N PRO A 459 -13.03 7.03 -3.80
CA PRO A 459 -12.05 6.12 -4.35
C PRO A 459 -10.99 6.88 -5.16
N THR A 460 -9.74 6.43 -5.10
CA THR A 460 -8.67 6.86 -6.01
C THR A 460 -8.76 6.09 -7.34
N TYR A 461 -7.93 6.45 -8.31
CA TYR A 461 -7.84 5.73 -9.59
C TYR A 461 -7.37 4.27 -9.46
N ARG A 462 -6.69 3.91 -8.36
CA ARG A 462 -6.29 2.53 -8.05
C ARG A 462 -7.23 1.84 -7.07
N ASN A 463 -8.45 2.37 -6.91
CA ASN A 463 -9.50 1.86 -6.02
C ASN A 463 -9.13 1.84 -4.52
N GLN A 464 -8.12 2.60 -4.11
CA GLN A 464 -7.86 2.90 -2.71
C GLN A 464 -8.96 3.81 -2.17
N LEU A 465 -9.52 3.52 -1.01
CA LEU A 465 -10.34 4.49 -0.30
C LEU A 465 -9.47 5.62 0.25
N ALA A 466 -9.87 6.83 -0.04
CA ALA A 466 -9.17 8.03 0.38
C ALA A 466 -10.14 9.07 0.95
N PHE A 467 -9.61 9.98 1.76
CA PHE A 467 -10.35 11.10 2.33
C PHE A 467 -9.88 12.41 1.69
N ILE A 468 -10.82 13.16 1.13
CA ILE A 468 -10.55 14.48 0.57
C ILE A 468 -10.99 15.53 1.59
N ASP A 469 -10.02 16.19 2.21
CA ASP A 469 -10.25 17.31 3.11
C ASP A 469 -9.60 18.57 2.52
N LEU A 470 -10.44 19.47 2.01
CA LEU A 470 -10.01 20.71 1.37
C LEU A 470 -9.25 21.65 2.34
N PHE A 471 -9.49 21.54 3.63
CA PHE A 471 -8.91 22.39 4.66
C PHE A 471 -7.72 21.73 5.37
N SER A 472 -7.37 20.50 5.01
CA SER A 472 -6.25 19.78 5.62
C SER A 472 -4.90 20.34 5.17
N ARG A 473 -4.13 20.84 6.12
CA ARG A 473 -2.73 21.20 5.90
C ARG A 473 -1.84 19.97 5.72
N GLY A 474 -2.25 18.82 6.25
CA GLY A 474 -1.55 17.54 6.13
C GLY A 474 -1.46 17.02 4.69
N MET A 475 -2.36 17.46 3.81
CA MET A 475 -2.30 17.16 2.38
C MET A 475 -1.31 18.04 1.59
N GLY A 476 -0.56 18.91 2.26
CA GLY A 476 0.36 19.86 1.61
C GLY A 476 -0.32 21.10 1.02
N ASN A 477 -1.59 21.35 1.35
CA ASN A 477 -2.33 22.50 0.84
C ASN A 477 -1.75 23.81 1.40
N THR A 478 -1.41 24.72 0.50
CA THR A 478 -0.96 26.08 0.85
C THR A 478 -2.11 27.09 0.81
N ASN A 479 -3.20 26.77 0.11
CA ASN A 479 -4.45 27.50 0.06
C ASN A 479 -5.62 26.50 0.04
N PHE A 480 -6.86 27.00 0.18
CA PHE A 480 -8.06 26.19 0.27
C PHE A 480 -9.00 26.37 -0.94
N ASN A 481 -8.44 26.72 -2.08
CA ASN A 481 -9.18 26.86 -3.33
C ASN A 481 -9.14 25.55 -4.12
N MET A 482 -10.26 25.21 -4.76
CA MET A 482 -10.37 24.05 -5.63
C MET A 482 -11.01 24.46 -6.96
N ALA A 483 -10.43 23.99 -8.06
CA ALA A 483 -11.02 24.08 -9.39
C ALA A 483 -11.49 22.70 -9.85
N VAL A 484 -12.75 22.60 -10.32
CA VAL A 484 -13.32 21.36 -10.86
C VAL A 484 -13.66 21.59 -12.34
N CYS A 485 -12.95 20.89 -13.21
CA CYS A 485 -13.11 20.97 -14.66
C CYS A 485 -13.66 19.67 -15.22
N GLY A 486 -14.48 19.77 -16.26
CA GLY A 486 -15.04 18.63 -16.97
C GLY A 486 -16.06 19.06 -18.01
N THR A 487 -16.29 18.22 -19.00
CA THR A 487 -17.34 18.41 -20.00
C THR A 487 -18.74 18.38 -19.38
N SER A 488 -19.76 18.81 -20.11
CA SER A 488 -21.15 18.66 -19.65
C SER A 488 -21.48 17.17 -19.45
N GLY A 489 -22.15 16.84 -18.35
CA GLY A 489 -22.47 15.45 -17.99
C GLY A 489 -21.33 14.63 -17.37
N ALA A 490 -20.12 15.18 -17.22
CA ALA A 490 -18.96 14.47 -16.64
C ALA A 490 -19.02 14.23 -15.13
N GLY A 491 -20.10 14.64 -14.45
CA GLY A 491 -20.28 14.41 -13.02
C GLY A 491 -19.73 15.50 -12.09
N LYS A 492 -19.42 16.72 -12.59
CA LYS A 492 -18.92 17.83 -11.75
C LYS A 492 -19.80 18.10 -10.53
N THR A 493 -21.10 18.27 -10.74
CA THR A 493 -22.08 18.49 -9.67
C THR A 493 -22.13 17.29 -8.71
N GLY A 494 -22.05 16.06 -9.24
CA GLY A 494 -22.01 14.84 -8.45
C GLY A 494 -20.79 14.72 -7.52
N LEU A 495 -19.65 15.35 -7.87
CA LEU A 495 -18.47 15.44 -6.99
C LEU A 495 -18.60 16.60 -5.98
N ILE A 496 -19.11 17.76 -6.41
CA ILE A 496 -19.16 18.95 -5.55
C ILE A 496 -20.21 18.81 -4.44
N GLN A 497 -21.35 18.17 -4.71
CA GLN A 497 -22.40 17.98 -3.70
C GLN A 497 -21.91 17.21 -2.46
N PRO A 498 -21.25 16.05 -2.57
CA PRO A 498 -20.65 15.37 -1.41
C PRO A 498 -19.56 16.18 -0.70
N LEU A 499 -18.80 17.01 -1.42
CA LEU A 499 -17.81 17.92 -0.79
C LEU A 499 -18.50 18.98 0.06
N ILE A 500 -19.56 19.62 -0.45
CA ILE A 500 -20.36 20.58 0.31
C ILE A 500 -20.94 19.90 1.55
N ARG A 501 -21.51 18.71 1.38
CA ARG A 501 -22.04 17.91 2.49
C ARG A 501 -20.96 17.66 3.56
N SER A 502 -19.76 17.26 3.15
CA SER A 502 -18.64 17.00 4.06
C SER A 502 -18.25 18.25 4.87
N VAL A 503 -18.28 19.44 4.25
CA VAL A 503 -18.01 20.71 4.94
C VAL A 503 -19.08 21.00 5.99
N ILE A 504 -20.36 20.83 5.65
CA ILE A 504 -21.48 21.07 6.58
C ILE A 504 -21.46 20.04 7.71
N ASP A 505 -21.21 18.77 7.39
CA ASP A 505 -21.09 17.70 8.39
C ASP A 505 -19.93 17.93 9.36
N SER A 506 -18.88 18.60 8.93
CA SER A 506 -17.76 19.03 9.80
C SER A 506 -18.08 20.26 10.68
N GLY A 507 -19.33 20.74 10.67
CA GLY A 507 -19.77 21.92 11.42
C GLY A 507 -19.49 23.26 10.71
N GLY A 508 -19.10 23.21 9.42
CA GLY A 508 -18.93 24.39 8.56
C GLY A 508 -20.26 24.86 7.96
N PHE A 509 -20.19 25.87 7.13
CA PHE A 509 -21.32 26.30 6.30
C PHE A 509 -20.88 26.47 4.84
N ALA A 510 -21.83 26.43 3.91
CA ALA A 510 -21.59 26.61 2.50
C ALA A 510 -22.55 27.61 1.90
N VAL A 511 -22.05 28.48 1.01
CA VAL A 511 -22.84 29.36 0.16
C VAL A 511 -22.60 28.94 -1.29
N VAL A 512 -23.67 28.68 -2.02
CA VAL A 512 -23.58 28.16 -3.38
C VAL A 512 -24.24 29.18 -4.32
N PHE A 513 -23.50 29.60 -5.34
CA PHE A 513 -24.05 30.37 -6.47
C PHE A 513 -24.17 29.42 -7.65
N ASP A 514 -25.40 29.08 -8.03
CA ASP A 514 -25.70 28.11 -9.07
C ASP A 514 -26.45 28.78 -10.25
N MET A 515 -26.11 28.38 -11.45
CA MET A 515 -26.83 28.74 -12.64
C MET A 515 -27.71 27.56 -13.09
N GLY A 516 -28.83 27.39 -12.41
CA GLY A 516 -29.74 26.26 -12.58
C GLY A 516 -30.00 25.57 -11.24
N ASP A 517 -30.92 24.66 -11.18
CA ASP A 517 -31.40 24.06 -9.92
C ASP A 517 -30.58 22.85 -9.46
N GLY A 518 -29.30 22.75 -9.88
CA GLY A 518 -28.46 21.59 -9.62
C GLY A 518 -28.19 21.31 -8.13
N TYR A 519 -28.20 22.34 -7.29
CA TYR A 519 -27.94 22.22 -5.84
C TYR A 519 -29.17 22.44 -4.97
N LYS A 520 -30.33 22.73 -5.54
CA LYS A 520 -31.57 23.00 -4.81
C LYS A 520 -31.95 21.86 -3.88
N SER A 521 -31.97 20.64 -4.41
CA SER A 521 -32.31 19.43 -3.62
C SER A 521 -31.33 19.20 -2.47
N LEU A 522 -30.03 19.44 -2.67
CA LEU A 522 -29.03 19.35 -1.60
C LEU A 522 -29.33 20.39 -0.50
N CYS A 523 -29.56 21.64 -0.88
CA CYS A 523 -29.88 22.73 0.03
C CYS A 523 -31.10 22.41 0.90
N GLU A 524 -32.20 21.98 0.28
CA GLU A 524 -33.44 21.64 0.97
C GLU A 524 -33.27 20.43 1.91
N ASN A 525 -32.52 19.40 1.47
CA ASN A 525 -32.28 18.21 2.27
C ASN A 525 -31.39 18.47 3.48
N MET A 526 -30.45 19.40 3.38
CA MET A 526 -29.57 19.79 4.48
C MET A 526 -30.17 20.89 5.36
N GLY A 527 -31.42 21.29 5.13
CA GLY A 527 -32.10 22.34 5.91
C GLY A 527 -31.60 23.76 5.61
N GLY A 528 -31.02 23.95 4.45
CA GLY A 528 -30.54 25.26 3.98
C GLY A 528 -31.64 26.16 3.45
N VAL A 529 -31.30 27.41 3.16
CA VAL A 529 -32.17 28.41 2.56
C VAL A 529 -31.89 28.49 1.06
N TYR A 530 -32.85 28.11 0.25
CA TYR A 530 -32.79 28.27 -1.19
C TYR A 530 -33.38 29.62 -1.60
N LEU A 531 -32.60 30.42 -2.32
CA LEU A 531 -33.01 31.74 -2.82
C LEU A 531 -33.07 31.67 -4.33
N ASP A 532 -34.28 31.79 -4.89
CA ASP A 532 -34.49 31.83 -6.32
C ASP A 532 -34.20 33.25 -6.84
N GLY A 533 -33.20 33.39 -7.70
CA GLY A 533 -32.77 34.68 -8.25
C GLY A 533 -33.85 35.44 -9.04
N GLU A 534 -34.82 34.73 -9.63
CA GLU A 534 -35.91 35.37 -10.38
C GLU A 534 -36.97 35.98 -9.44
N THR A 535 -37.15 35.40 -8.27
CA THR A 535 -38.18 35.82 -7.30
C THR A 535 -37.61 36.60 -6.15
N LEU A 536 -36.28 36.63 -6.00
CA LEU A 536 -35.59 37.27 -4.89
C LEU A 536 -35.84 38.78 -4.87
N LYS A 537 -36.43 39.24 -3.78
CA LYS A 537 -36.56 40.67 -3.49
C LYS A 537 -35.54 41.02 -2.41
N PHE A 538 -34.66 41.94 -2.73
CA PHE A 538 -33.57 42.36 -1.88
C PHE A 538 -33.79 43.78 -1.43
N ASN A 539 -33.73 44.02 -0.13
CA ASN A 539 -33.70 45.34 0.46
C ASN A 539 -32.29 45.69 0.91
N PRO A 540 -31.57 46.58 0.19
CA PRO A 540 -30.19 46.96 0.54
C PRO A 540 -30.06 47.57 1.92
N PHE A 541 -31.14 48.20 2.44
CA PHE A 541 -31.18 48.84 3.72
C PHE A 541 -31.65 47.94 4.88
N ALA A 542 -31.89 46.64 4.63
CA ALA A 542 -32.23 45.71 5.68
C ALA A 542 -31.10 45.62 6.71
N ASN A 543 -31.43 45.77 7.99
CA ASN A 543 -30.48 45.78 9.12
C ASN A 543 -29.49 46.95 9.15
N VAL A 544 -29.72 48.04 8.42
CA VAL A 544 -28.98 49.30 8.57
C VAL A 544 -29.65 50.11 9.68
N THR A 545 -28.84 50.60 10.60
CA THR A 545 -29.26 51.45 11.72
C THR A 545 -28.50 52.77 11.67
N ASP A 546 -28.96 53.78 12.39
CA ASP A 546 -28.29 55.07 12.49
C ASP A 546 -26.80 54.96 12.90
N ASP A 547 -26.47 53.93 13.71
CA ASP A 547 -25.09 53.67 14.15
C ASP A 547 -24.22 52.99 13.08
N THR A 548 -24.82 52.24 12.13
CA THR A 548 -24.10 51.47 11.12
C THR A 548 -24.12 52.10 9.74
N ILE A 549 -24.95 53.12 9.51
CA ILE A 549 -25.12 53.74 8.21
C ILE A 549 -23.82 54.30 7.63
N ASP A 550 -22.98 54.94 8.46
CA ASP A 550 -21.73 55.52 8.00
C ASP A 550 -20.71 54.48 7.55
N GLU A 551 -20.65 53.32 8.21
CA GLU A 551 -19.78 52.20 7.82
C GLU A 551 -20.29 51.49 6.54
N MET A 552 -21.60 51.45 6.34
CA MET A 552 -22.22 50.75 5.20
C MET A 552 -22.47 51.67 4.01
N ALA A 553 -22.36 52.97 4.17
CA ALA A 553 -22.75 53.95 3.17
C ALA A 553 -22.06 53.79 1.80
N GLU A 554 -20.79 53.45 1.79
CA GLU A 554 -20.06 53.23 0.53
C GLU A 554 -20.55 51.96 -0.18
N ARG A 555 -20.79 50.87 0.54
CA ARG A 555 -21.33 49.61 -0.03
C ARG A 555 -22.74 49.78 -0.56
N LEU A 556 -23.58 50.53 0.15
CA LEU A 556 -24.93 50.88 -0.29
C LEU A 556 -24.90 51.75 -1.52
N ARG A 557 -24.02 52.78 -1.57
CA ARG A 557 -23.80 53.59 -2.76
C ARG A 557 -23.45 52.74 -3.97
N ASP A 558 -22.46 51.80 -3.82
CA ASP A 558 -22.02 50.94 -4.94
C ASP A 558 -23.15 50.06 -5.46
N GLN A 559 -23.93 49.44 -4.56
CA GLN A 559 -25.11 48.64 -4.95
C GLN A 559 -26.16 49.47 -5.66
N LEU A 560 -26.48 50.63 -5.16
CA LEU A 560 -27.46 51.54 -5.76
C LEU A 560 -26.94 52.14 -7.07
N SER A 561 -25.62 52.35 -7.21
CA SER A 561 -25.00 52.77 -8.48
C SER A 561 -25.23 51.72 -9.59
N VAL A 562 -25.04 50.44 -9.30
CA VAL A 562 -25.31 49.36 -10.24
C VAL A 562 -26.81 49.27 -10.59
N MET A 563 -27.70 49.48 -9.62
CA MET A 563 -29.15 49.51 -9.85
C MET A 563 -29.59 50.72 -10.71
N ALA A 564 -28.95 51.89 -10.50
CA ALA A 564 -29.26 53.09 -11.24
C ALA A 564 -28.65 53.09 -12.66
N SER A 565 -27.53 52.48 -12.85
CA SER A 565 -26.83 52.37 -14.13
C SER A 565 -26.28 51.00 -14.40
N PRO A 566 -27.12 50.03 -14.75
CA PRO A 566 -26.69 48.61 -14.92
C PRO A 566 -25.64 48.38 -16.03
N ASN A 567 -25.57 49.26 -17.01
CA ASN A 567 -24.72 49.16 -18.20
C ASN A 567 -23.56 50.18 -18.25
N GLY A 568 -23.36 50.94 -17.21
CA GLY A 568 -22.31 51.95 -17.20
C GLY A 568 -21.98 52.45 -15.78
N ASN A 569 -20.86 53.10 -15.63
CA ASN A 569 -20.50 53.75 -14.37
C ASN A 569 -21.23 55.11 -14.26
N LEU A 570 -21.70 55.41 -13.08
CA LEU A 570 -22.12 56.78 -12.75
C LEU A 570 -20.85 57.63 -12.72
N ASP A 571 -21.00 58.93 -13.04
CA ASP A 571 -19.91 59.85 -12.88
C ASP A 571 -19.71 60.20 -11.40
N GLU A 572 -18.55 60.71 -11.05
CA GLU A 572 -18.16 61.04 -9.65
C GLU A 572 -19.14 61.98 -8.94
N VAL A 573 -19.83 62.87 -9.72
CA VAL A 573 -20.80 63.81 -9.14
C VAL A 573 -22.07 63.07 -8.73
N HIS A 574 -22.57 62.15 -9.57
CA HIS A 574 -23.73 61.34 -9.23
C HIS A 574 -23.45 60.33 -8.14
N GLU A 575 -22.26 59.73 -8.12
CA GLU A 575 -21.85 58.84 -7.02
C GLU A 575 -21.76 59.62 -5.68
N GLY A 576 -21.23 60.81 -5.70
CA GLY A 576 -21.18 61.67 -4.51
C GLY A 576 -22.55 62.13 -4.01
N LEU A 577 -23.51 62.39 -4.94
CA LEU A 577 -24.89 62.68 -4.58
C LEU A 577 -25.61 61.46 -4.01
N LEU A 578 -25.35 60.29 -4.57
CA LEU A 578 -25.92 59.03 -4.11
C LEU A 578 -25.43 58.68 -2.72
N LEU A 579 -24.12 58.87 -2.45
CA LEU A 579 -23.55 58.68 -1.11
C LEU A 579 -24.17 59.61 -0.08
N LYS A 580 -24.40 60.87 -0.44
CA LYS A 580 -25.06 61.82 0.46
C LYS A 580 -26.53 61.43 0.72
N ALA A 581 -27.22 60.93 -0.30
CA ALA A 581 -28.61 60.46 -0.16
C ALA A 581 -28.69 59.26 0.76
N VAL A 582 -27.77 58.26 0.61
CA VAL A 582 -27.68 57.11 1.46
C VAL A 582 -27.44 57.46 2.91
N LYS A 583 -26.60 58.47 3.20
CA LYS A 583 -26.32 58.92 4.59
C LYS A 583 -27.46 59.77 5.16
N ALA A 584 -28.35 60.27 4.36
CA ALA A 584 -29.48 61.10 4.79
C ALA A 584 -30.81 60.28 4.97
N THR A 585 -30.79 59.03 4.57
CA THR A 585 -31.92 58.11 4.71
C THR A 585 -31.89 57.40 6.03
#